data_9a9f0f84c8201233f7640118fe93bbdf
#
_entry.id   9a9f0f84c8201233f7640118fe93bbdf
#
_cell.length_a   1.000
_cell.length_b   1.000
_cell.length_c   1.000
_cell.angle_alpha   90.00
_cell.angle_beta   90.00
_cell.angle_gamma   90.00
#
_symmetry.space_group_name_H-M   'P 1'
#
loop_
_entity.id
_entity.type
_entity.pdbx_description
1 polymer ?
#
loop_
_entity_poly.entity_id
_entity_poly.type
_entity_poly.pdbx_seq_one_letter_code
_entity_poly.pdbx_strand_id
1 'polypeptide(L)'
;FSYRSDSETNKYQGFVPKKLQEIDEFIAKNPLEINRPGTWFQLVIIEKETDKIIGDLGIHFIGDDGFQCELGCTISKEHQGKGFATKAMKITIDYLFNTLNKHRITGSIDPDNISSIRLFERLKFRREAHFKNNLFHDGKWVDEIIYGILKSEWKH
;
A
#
# COMPACT_ATOMS: atom_id res chain seq x y z
N PHE A 1 -4.18 15.81 1.14
CA PHE A 1 -5.57 15.84 1.62
C PHE A 1 -6.58 15.68 0.49
N SER A 2 -6.42 16.36 -0.64
CA SER A 2 -7.40 16.39 -1.74
C SER A 2 -7.82 14.98 -2.24
N TYR A 3 -6.89 14.06 -2.46
CA TYR A 3 -7.22 12.72 -2.92
C TYR A 3 -7.49 11.73 -1.77
N ARG A 4 -6.91 11.96 -0.59
CA ARG A 4 -7.12 11.09 0.58
C ARG A 4 -8.49 11.30 1.23
N SER A 5 -9.09 12.49 1.12
CA SER A 5 -10.45 12.78 1.63
C SER A 5 -11.57 12.33 0.67
N ASP A 6 -11.25 11.95 -0.56
CA ASP A 6 -12.24 11.39 -1.50
C ASP A 6 -12.65 9.99 -1.05
N SER A 7 -13.90 9.85 -0.59
CA SER A 7 -14.42 8.60 0.01
C SER A 7 -14.52 7.46 -1.01
N GLU A 8 -14.78 7.75 -2.28
CA GLU A 8 -14.85 6.72 -3.34
C GLU A 8 -13.47 6.16 -3.66
N THR A 9 -12.47 7.03 -3.79
CA THR A 9 -11.08 6.62 -4.02
C THR A 9 -10.54 5.79 -2.85
N ASN A 10 -10.96 6.12 -1.63
CA ASN A 10 -10.40 5.55 -0.39
C ASN A 10 -11.35 4.62 0.37
N LYS A 11 -12.44 4.16 -0.25
CA LYS A 11 -13.46 3.34 0.43
C LYS A 11 -12.95 2.02 1.03
N TYR A 12 -11.79 1.54 0.59
CA TYR A 12 -11.12 0.34 1.11
C TYR A 12 -9.88 0.67 1.95
N GLN A 13 -9.64 1.95 2.26
CA GLN A 13 -8.48 2.39 3.01
C GLN A 13 -8.82 2.53 4.50
N GLY A 14 -7.90 2.10 5.38
CA GLY A 14 -8.07 2.24 6.83
C GLY A 14 -8.00 3.69 7.34
N PHE A 15 -7.58 4.64 6.49
CA PHE A 15 -7.48 6.05 6.84
C PHE A 15 -8.06 6.93 5.74
N VAL A 16 -9.19 7.60 6.04
CA VAL A 16 -9.85 8.58 5.18
C VAL A 16 -10.06 9.87 5.99
N PRO A 17 -9.17 10.88 5.81
CA PRO A 17 -9.19 12.09 6.62
C PRO A 17 -10.40 12.97 6.27
N LYS A 18 -11.01 13.56 7.30
CA LYS A 18 -12.12 14.51 7.17
C LYS A 18 -11.65 15.97 7.25
N LYS A 19 -10.48 16.21 7.83
CA LYS A 19 -9.89 17.54 8.04
C LYS A 19 -8.41 17.53 7.67
N LEU A 20 -7.92 18.69 7.23
CA LEU A 20 -6.50 18.84 6.88
C LEU A 20 -5.56 18.53 8.06
N GLN A 21 -5.93 18.91 9.27
CA GLN A 21 -5.17 18.60 10.47
C GLN A 21 -4.89 17.10 10.65
N GLU A 22 -5.83 16.22 10.28
CA GLU A 22 -5.63 14.77 10.36
C GLU A 22 -4.54 14.26 9.42
N ILE A 23 -4.33 14.95 8.29
CA ILE A 23 -3.18 14.68 7.40
C ILE A 23 -1.86 15.10 8.05
N ASP A 24 -1.83 16.28 8.70
CA ASP A 24 -0.62 16.73 9.40
C ASP A 24 -0.24 15.74 10.52
N GLU A 25 -1.22 15.26 11.28
CA GLU A 25 -1.03 14.23 12.30
C GLU A 25 -0.59 12.88 11.72
N PHE A 26 -1.13 12.50 10.55
CA PHE A 26 -0.74 11.29 9.83
C PHE A 26 0.71 11.37 9.34
N ILE A 27 1.10 12.50 8.75
CA ILE A 27 2.47 12.74 8.29
C ILE A 27 3.45 12.77 9.48
N ALA A 28 3.07 13.40 10.59
CA ALA A 28 3.91 13.48 11.79
C ALA A 28 4.20 12.11 12.43
N LYS A 29 3.36 11.11 12.20
CA LYS A 29 3.59 9.72 12.65
C LYS A 29 4.59 8.96 11.80
N ASN A 30 4.97 9.49 10.62
CA ASN A 30 5.95 8.83 9.75
C ASN A 30 7.32 8.80 10.46
N PRO A 31 7.96 7.63 10.62
CA PRO A 31 9.29 7.56 11.22
C PRO A 31 10.29 8.34 10.37
N LEU A 32 11.32 8.89 11.01
CA LEU A 32 12.42 9.59 10.32
C LEU A 32 13.26 8.64 9.47
N GLU A 33 13.31 7.37 9.87
CA GLU A 33 14.10 6.34 9.19
C GLU A 33 13.20 5.24 8.63
N ILE A 34 13.45 4.86 7.40
CA ILE A 34 12.81 3.70 6.77
C ILE A 34 13.31 2.40 7.40
N ASN A 35 12.52 1.34 7.29
CA ASN A 35 12.90 -0.02 7.72
C ASN A 35 12.95 -0.24 9.24
N ARG A 36 12.17 0.51 10.01
CA ARG A 36 12.01 0.28 11.45
C ARG A 36 10.93 -0.78 11.70
N PRO A 37 11.26 -1.88 12.41
CA PRO A 37 10.29 -2.93 12.73
C PRO A 37 9.05 -2.39 13.44
N GLY A 38 7.89 -2.97 13.11
CA GLY A 38 6.60 -2.61 13.70
C GLY A 38 6.04 -1.25 13.27
N THR A 39 6.64 -0.59 12.27
CA THR A 39 6.19 0.75 11.85
C THR A 39 5.64 0.77 10.42
N TRP A 40 4.70 1.71 10.19
CA TRP A 40 4.32 2.15 8.85
C TRP A 40 5.24 3.28 8.39
N PHE A 41 5.69 3.21 7.15
CA PHE A 41 6.44 4.25 6.47
C PHE A 41 5.70 4.68 5.21
N GLN A 42 5.43 5.99 5.07
CA GLN A 42 4.68 6.54 3.94
C GLN A 42 5.60 7.24 2.96
N LEU A 43 5.38 6.97 1.68
CA LEU A 43 6.05 7.64 0.56
C LEU A 43 4.99 8.33 -0.31
N VAL A 44 5.31 9.47 -0.86
CA VAL A 44 4.49 10.11 -1.90
C VAL A 44 4.89 9.65 -3.28
N ILE A 45 3.92 9.58 -4.19
CA ILE A 45 4.14 9.32 -5.60
C ILE A 45 4.05 10.65 -6.34
N ILE A 46 5.14 11.05 -6.99
CA ILE A 46 5.23 12.30 -7.74
C ILE A 46 5.26 11.98 -9.24
N GLU A 47 4.39 12.63 -10.01
CA GLU A 47 4.44 12.61 -11.46
C GLU A 47 5.58 13.51 -11.96
N LYS A 48 6.57 12.93 -12.63
CA LYS A 48 7.80 13.66 -13.00
C LYS A 48 7.57 14.82 -13.96
N GLU A 49 6.60 14.70 -14.85
CA GLU A 49 6.29 15.69 -15.88
C GLU A 49 5.66 16.95 -15.29
N THR A 50 4.94 16.85 -14.20
CA THR A 50 4.17 17.95 -13.58
C THR A 50 4.67 18.33 -12.20
N ASP A 51 5.57 17.54 -11.61
CA ASP A 51 6.05 17.66 -10.22
C ASP A 51 4.92 17.64 -9.17
N LYS A 52 3.78 17.03 -9.52
CA LYS A 52 2.62 16.93 -8.64
C LYS A 52 2.59 15.62 -7.88
N ILE A 53 2.17 15.68 -6.62
CA ILE A 53 1.83 14.49 -5.85
C ILE A 53 0.52 13.93 -6.41
N ILE A 54 0.57 12.68 -6.89
CA ILE A 54 -0.55 11.97 -7.50
C ILE A 54 -1.04 10.78 -6.69
N GLY A 55 -0.39 10.50 -5.57
CA GLY A 55 -0.74 9.39 -4.70
C GLY A 55 0.29 9.17 -3.60
N ASP A 56 0.13 8.08 -2.89
CA ASP A 56 1.07 7.64 -1.85
C ASP A 56 1.16 6.12 -1.79
N LEU A 57 2.17 5.64 -1.09
CA LEU A 57 2.46 4.24 -0.88
C LEU A 57 2.86 4.03 0.58
N GLY A 58 2.18 3.12 1.27
CA GLY A 58 2.48 2.73 2.64
C GLY A 58 3.27 1.41 2.65
N ILE A 59 4.29 1.36 3.51
CA ILE A 59 5.09 0.16 3.79
C ILE A 59 4.98 -0.13 5.27
N HIS A 60 4.38 -1.26 5.63
CA HIS A 60 4.38 -1.75 7.01
C HIS A 60 5.52 -2.75 7.18
N PHE A 61 6.48 -2.43 8.04
CA PHE A 61 7.58 -3.34 8.38
C PHE A 61 7.14 -4.27 9.50
N ILE A 62 6.80 -5.53 9.14
CA ILE A 62 6.17 -6.51 10.01
C ILE A 62 7.23 -7.24 10.86
N GLY A 63 6.89 -7.51 12.12
CA GLY A 63 7.69 -8.31 13.03
C GLY A 63 8.98 -7.62 13.50
N ASP A 64 9.68 -8.26 14.43
CA ASP A 64 10.91 -7.75 15.03
C ASP A 64 12.16 -8.15 14.24
N ASP A 65 12.04 -9.18 13.39
CA ASP A 65 13.13 -9.69 12.55
C ASP A 65 13.41 -8.83 11.31
N GLY A 66 12.47 -7.97 10.95
CA GLY A 66 12.61 -7.03 9.83
C GLY A 66 12.64 -7.66 8.43
N PHE A 67 12.31 -8.96 8.27
CA PHE A 67 12.36 -9.63 6.96
C PHE A 67 11.09 -9.50 6.12
N GLN A 68 9.99 -9.10 6.72
CA GLN A 68 8.71 -9.03 6.03
C GLN A 68 8.14 -7.60 6.02
N CYS A 69 7.39 -7.29 5.00
CA CYS A 69 6.63 -6.04 4.94
C CYS A 69 5.31 -6.23 4.17
N GLU A 70 4.38 -5.32 4.43
CA GLU A 70 3.12 -5.19 3.73
C GLU A 70 3.12 -3.89 2.94
N LEU A 71 2.54 -3.92 1.75
CA LEU A 71 2.42 -2.75 0.87
C LEU A 71 0.97 -2.37 0.64
N GLY A 72 0.70 -1.06 0.67
CA GLY A 72 -0.54 -0.45 0.21
C GLY A 72 -0.24 0.76 -0.67
N CYS A 73 -1.14 1.05 -1.62
CA CYS A 73 -0.98 2.16 -2.56
C CYS A 73 -2.32 2.86 -2.79
N THR A 74 -2.28 4.18 -2.82
CA THR A 74 -3.42 5.02 -3.21
C THR A 74 -2.99 5.93 -4.36
N ILE A 75 -3.79 6.00 -5.43
CA ILE A 75 -3.61 6.93 -6.56
C ILE A 75 -4.84 7.82 -6.65
N SER A 76 -4.64 9.11 -6.80
CA SER A 76 -5.72 10.08 -7.03
C SER A 76 -6.58 9.68 -8.24
N LYS A 77 -7.89 9.91 -8.17
CA LYS A 77 -8.89 9.42 -9.13
C LYS A 77 -8.52 9.74 -10.58
N GLU A 78 -8.08 10.96 -10.83
CA GLU A 78 -7.69 11.46 -12.17
C GLU A 78 -6.42 10.80 -12.75
N HIS A 79 -5.60 10.15 -11.90
CA HIS A 79 -4.37 9.46 -12.29
C HIS A 79 -4.49 7.92 -12.28
N GLN A 80 -5.66 7.40 -11.92
CA GLN A 80 -5.94 5.96 -12.00
C GLN A 80 -6.01 5.47 -13.45
N GLY A 81 -5.81 4.17 -13.66
CA GLY A 81 -5.86 3.55 -14.99
C GLY A 81 -4.67 3.84 -15.91
N LYS A 82 -3.73 4.70 -15.51
CA LYS A 82 -2.57 5.14 -16.33
C LYS A 82 -1.26 4.39 -16.01
N GLY A 83 -1.31 3.35 -15.19
CA GLY A 83 -0.13 2.53 -14.86
C GLY A 83 0.75 3.06 -13.73
N PHE A 84 0.46 4.21 -13.14
CA PHE A 84 1.27 4.81 -12.06
C PHE A 84 1.40 3.90 -10.84
N ALA A 85 0.32 3.28 -10.37
CA ALA A 85 0.37 2.33 -9.26
C ALA A 85 1.32 1.17 -9.55
N THR A 86 1.23 0.56 -10.74
CA THR A 86 2.10 -0.55 -11.14
C THR A 86 3.56 -0.15 -11.15
N LYS A 87 3.88 1.03 -11.70
CA LYS A 87 5.25 1.55 -11.78
C LYS A 87 5.81 1.87 -10.40
N ALA A 88 5.04 2.57 -9.55
CA ALA A 88 5.45 2.93 -8.19
C ALA A 88 5.67 1.68 -7.33
N MET A 89 4.73 0.75 -7.33
CA MET A 89 4.85 -0.53 -6.60
C MET A 89 6.06 -1.32 -7.08
N LYS A 90 6.28 -1.43 -8.39
CA LYS A 90 7.43 -2.16 -8.94
C LYS A 90 8.76 -1.59 -8.43
N ILE A 91 8.97 -0.28 -8.50
CA ILE A 91 10.18 0.38 -8.01
C ILE A 91 10.35 0.15 -6.50
N THR A 92 9.27 0.23 -5.73
CA THR A 92 9.32 0.00 -4.28
C THR A 92 9.65 -1.45 -3.94
N ILE A 93 9.05 -2.42 -4.63
CA ILE A 93 9.34 -3.85 -4.44
C ILE A 93 10.80 -4.15 -4.77
N ASP A 94 11.33 -3.58 -5.86
CA ASP A 94 12.76 -3.67 -6.22
C ASP A 94 13.66 -3.18 -5.09
N TYR A 95 13.35 -2.03 -4.54
CA TYR A 95 14.10 -1.45 -3.41
C TYR A 95 14.02 -2.34 -2.17
N LEU A 96 12.82 -2.81 -1.81
CA LEU A 96 12.62 -3.67 -0.65
C LEU A 96 13.38 -4.98 -0.75
N PHE A 97 13.37 -5.64 -1.90
CA PHE A 97 14.07 -6.90 -2.08
C PHE A 97 15.57 -6.75 -2.28
N ASN A 98 16.01 -5.78 -3.09
CA ASN A 98 17.41 -5.70 -3.52
C ASN A 98 18.27 -4.79 -2.61
N THR A 99 17.67 -3.77 -2.00
CA THR A 99 18.40 -2.84 -1.11
C THR A 99 18.17 -3.17 0.37
N LEU A 100 16.91 -3.33 0.77
CA LEU A 100 16.58 -3.65 2.17
C LEU A 100 16.60 -5.15 2.50
N ASN A 101 16.87 -5.99 1.51
CA ASN A 101 17.00 -7.44 1.63
C ASN A 101 15.80 -8.13 2.30
N LYS A 102 14.58 -7.66 2.01
CA LYS A 102 13.37 -8.30 2.51
C LYS A 102 13.24 -9.69 1.92
N HIS A 103 12.68 -10.60 2.71
CA HIS A 103 12.38 -11.98 2.29
C HIS A 103 11.03 -12.10 1.61
N ARG A 104 10.04 -11.38 2.15
CA ARG A 104 8.63 -11.50 1.75
C ARG A 104 7.92 -10.15 1.78
N ILE A 105 7.05 -9.94 0.79
CA ILE A 105 6.15 -8.79 0.72
C ILE A 105 4.72 -9.28 0.61
N THR A 106 3.81 -8.68 1.35
CA THR A 106 2.37 -8.98 1.33
C THR A 106 1.54 -7.75 1.00
N GLY A 107 0.26 -7.96 0.75
CA GLY A 107 -0.77 -6.94 0.75
C GLY A 107 -2.08 -7.52 1.23
N SER A 108 -2.78 -6.74 2.06
CA SER A 108 -4.12 -7.02 2.55
C SER A 108 -5.13 -6.28 1.67
N ILE A 109 -6.11 -6.99 1.13
CA ILE A 109 -7.03 -6.48 0.12
C ILE A 109 -8.45 -6.90 0.45
N ASP A 110 -9.38 -5.93 0.41
CA ASP A 110 -10.82 -6.21 0.44
C ASP A 110 -11.21 -6.97 -0.85
N PRO A 111 -11.97 -8.07 -0.78
CA PRO A 111 -12.41 -8.84 -1.95
C PRO A 111 -13.15 -8.04 -3.01
N ASP A 112 -13.80 -6.95 -2.64
CA ASP A 112 -14.52 -6.07 -3.55
C ASP A 112 -13.61 -5.04 -4.23
N ASN A 113 -12.36 -4.91 -3.79
CA ASN A 113 -11.36 -4.03 -4.38
C ASN A 113 -10.68 -4.66 -5.60
N ILE A 114 -11.45 -4.82 -6.67
CA ILE A 114 -11.00 -5.45 -7.93
C ILE A 114 -9.76 -4.75 -8.52
N SER A 115 -9.65 -3.44 -8.34
CA SER A 115 -8.51 -2.67 -8.85
C SER A 115 -7.20 -3.07 -8.17
N SER A 116 -7.21 -3.22 -6.83
CA SER A 116 -6.06 -3.69 -6.07
C SER A 116 -5.75 -5.16 -6.37
N ILE A 117 -6.75 -6.03 -6.47
CA ILE A 117 -6.56 -7.44 -6.86
C ILE A 117 -5.79 -7.51 -8.18
N ARG A 118 -6.28 -6.82 -9.23
CA ARG A 118 -5.63 -6.79 -10.54
C ARG A 118 -4.21 -6.20 -10.50
N LEU A 119 -3.96 -5.22 -9.62
CA LEU A 119 -2.62 -4.65 -9.44
C LEU A 119 -1.65 -5.67 -8.88
N PHE A 120 -2.02 -6.37 -7.81
CA PHE A 120 -1.18 -7.39 -7.18
C PHE A 120 -0.94 -8.60 -8.10
N GLU A 121 -1.96 -9.08 -8.80
CA GLU A 121 -1.83 -10.17 -9.79
C GLU A 121 -0.91 -9.77 -10.96
N ARG A 122 -1.01 -8.53 -11.45
CA ARG A 122 -0.10 -8.00 -12.50
C ARG A 122 1.35 -7.96 -12.02
N LEU A 123 1.58 -7.67 -10.75
CA LEU A 123 2.89 -7.69 -10.11
C LEU A 123 3.32 -9.11 -9.68
N LYS A 124 2.56 -10.16 -10.08
CA LYS A 124 2.88 -11.56 -9.83
C LYS A 124 2.80 -11.99 -8.37
N PHE A 125 2.11 -11.22 -7.53
CA PHE A 125 1.71 -11.73 -6.22
C PHE A 125 0.70 -12.85 -6.40
N ARG A 126 0.81 -13.89 -5.55
CA ARG A 126 -0.18 -14.97 -5.48
C ARG A 126 -1.14 -14.73 -4.33
N ARG A 127 -2.38 -15.11 -4.51
CA ARG A 127 -3.36 -15.15 -3.43
C ARG A 127 -3.01 -16.30 -2.49
N GLU A 128 -2.80 -15.99 -1.21
CA GLU A 128 -2.38 -16.97 -0.21
C GLU A 128 -3.46 -17.30 0.82
N ALA A 129 -4.32 -16.35 1.14
CA ALA A 129 -5.40 -16.54 2.10
C ALA A 129 -6.66 -15.73 1.75
N HIS A 130 -7.80 -16.20 2.27
CA HIS A 130 -9.06 -15.45 2.32
C HIS A 130 -9.68 -15.69 3.69
N PHE A 131 -9.66 -14.66 4.50
CA PHE A 131 -10.25 -14.68 5.83
C PHE A 131 -11.67 -14.13 5.77
N LYS A 132 -12.61 -14.85 6.38
CA LYS A 132 -14.01 -14.43 6.45
C LYS A 132 -14.23 -13.55 7.67
N ASN A 133 -14.90 -12.40 7.48
CA ASN A 133 -15.23 -11.47 8.55
C ASN A 133 -14.05 -11.19 9.49
N ASN A 134 -12.87 -10.88 8.91
CA ASN A 134 -11.61 -10.76 9.66
C ASN A 134 -11.31 -9.33 10.10
N LEU A 135 -11.74 -8.35 9.33
CA LEU A 135 -11.50 -6.94 9.61
C LEU A 135 -12.79 -6.21 9.95
N PHE A 136 -12.74 -5.35 10.99
CA PHE A 136 -13.85 -4.45 11.30
C PHE A 136 -13.60 -3.10 10.62
N HIS A 137 -14.44 -2.78 9.63
CA HIS A 137 -14.34 -1.57 8.82
C HIS A 137 -15.70 -0.92 8.63
N ASP A 138 -15.80 0.40 8.89
CA ASP A 138 -17.04 1.18 8.76
C ASP A 138 -18.26 0.54 9.45
N GLY A 139 -18.08 0.06 10.68
CA GLY A 139 -19.15 -0.50 11.50
C GLY A 139 -19.57 -1.93 11.14
N LYS A 140 -18.87 -2.61 10.26
CA LYS A 140 -19.16 -3.99 9.84
C LYS A 140 -17.90 -4.84 9.77
N TRP A 141 -18.07 -6.15 9.91
CA TRP A 141 -17.03 -7.12 9.63
C TRP A 141 -16.94 -7.37 8.12
N VAL A 142 -15.74 -7.30 7.58
CA VAL A 142 -15.47 -7.54 6.16
C VAL A 142 -14.44 -8.65 5.98
N ASP A 143 -14.48 -9.29 4.82
CA ASP A 143 -13.49 -10.30 4.43
C ASP A 143 -12.14 -9.65 4.13
N GLU A 144 -11.09 -10.44 4.22
CA GLU A 144 -9.72 -10.03 3.88
C GLU A 144 -9.06 -11.06 2.98
N ILE A 145 -8.44 -10.62 1.90
CA ILE A 145 -7.59 -11.45 1.04
C ILE A 145 -6.14 -11.04 1.23
N ILE A 146 -5.28 -12.01 1.49
CA ILE A 146 -3.83 -11.80 1.54
C ILE A 146 -3.19 -12.25 0.24
N TYR A 147 -2.48 -11.33 -0.39
CA TYR A 147 -1.56 -11.58 -1.49
C TYR A 147 -0.13 -11.56 -0.98
N GLY A 148 0.74 -12.42 -1.52
CA GLY A 148 2.13 -12.50 -1.11
C GLY A 148 3.08 -12.80 -2.27
N ILE A 149 4.34 -12.35 -2.13
CA ILE A 149 5.44 -12.67 -3.04
C ILE A 149 6.73 -12.81 -2.23
N LEU A 150 7.58 -13.78 -2.61
CA LEU A 150 8.90 -13.98 -2.04
C LEU A 150 9.98 -13.29 -2.90
N LYS A 151 11.10 -12.91 -2.28
CA LYS A 151 12.26 -12.38 -3.00
C LYS A 151 12.72 -13.28 -4.14
N SER A 152 12.72 -14.61 -3.92
CA SER A 152 13.12 -15.60 -4.93
C SER A 152 12.19 -15.69 -6.15
N GLU A 153 10.96 -15.20 -6.03
CA GLU A 153 9.94 -15.19 -7.08
C GLU A 153 9.94 -13.87 -7.87
N TRP A 154 10.54 -12.81 -7.33
CA TRP A 154 10.61 -11.51 -7.95
C TRP A 154 11.70 -11.48 -9.03
N LYS A 155 11.27 -11.58 -10.30
CA LYS A 155 12.15 -11.54 -11.49
C LYS A 155 11.81 -10.32 -12.33
N HIS A 156 12.84 -9.60 -12.79
CA HIS A 156 12.73 -8.43 -13.67
C HIS A 156 13.24 -8.78 -15.06
#